data_bf25ac9086cc333f1ebc3556a8840d9b
#
_entry.id   bf25ac9086cc333f1ebc3556a8840d9b
#
_cell.length_a   1.000
_cell.length_b   1.000
_cell.length_c   1.000
_cell.angle_alpha   90.00
_cell.angle_beta   90.00
_cell.angle_gamma   90.00
#
_symmetry.space_group_name_H-M   'P 1'
#
loop_
_entity.id
_entity.type
_entity.pdbx_description
1 polymer ?
#
loop_
_entity_poly.entity_id
_entity_poly.type
_entity_poly.pdbx_seq_one_letter_code
_entity_poly.pdbx_strand_id
1 'polypeptide(L)'
;MDKIRIGTKLIGNNEPCFTIAEAGANHDGNLENAFKLIDAAKNANVDCIKFQTYKASKLVTKIAPKYWKHGESNETQFDVFKKLDSFENDDWKQIFDYAKNRNILCFSTPFDSDSVELLYSLGIPAFKIASADITHLPLI
;
A
#
# COMPACT_ATOMS: atom_id res chain seq x y z
N MET A 1 -20.35 -14.49 -13.85
CA MET A 1 -18.99 -14.23 -13.34
C MET A 1 -18.98 -14.72 -11.90
N ASP A 2 -18.01 -15.55 -11.56
CA ASP A 2 -17.93 -16.09 -10.20
C ASP A 2 -17.60 -14.97 -9.22
N LYS A 3 -18.17 -15.07 -8.01
CA LYS A 3 -17.87 -14.11 -6.95
C LYS A 3 -16.51 -14.43 -6.34
N ILE A 4 -15.72 -13.40 -6.08
CA ILE A 4 -14.45 -13.52 -5.35
C ILE A 4 -14.62 -13.00 -3.93
N ARG A 5 -13.73 -13.43 -3.03
CA ARG A 5 -13.73 -12.97 -1.64
C ARG A 5 -12.44 -12.23 -1.34
N ILE A 6 -12.55 -11.04 -0.73
CA ILE A 6 -11.44 -10.31 -0.13
C ILE A 6 -11.74 -10.13 1.36
N GLY A 7 -11.03 -10.85 2.21
CA GLY A 7 -11.33 -10.89 3.64
C GLY A 7 -12.76 -11.37 3.89
N THR A 8 -13.59 -10.54 4.51
CA THR A 8 -15.00 -10.83 4.81
C THR A 8 -15.97 -10.40 3.71
N LYS A 9 -15.50 -9.73 2.66
CA LYS A 9 -16.35 -9.14 1.62
C LYS A 9 -16.41 -10.02 0.37
N LEU A 10 -17.60 -10.12 -0.22
CA LEU A 10 -17.82 -10.71 -1.54
C LEU A 10 -17.83 -9.63 -2.61
N ILE A 11 -17.19 -9.91 -3.73
CA ILE A 11 -17.09 -9.01 -4.88
C ILE A 11 -17.58 -9.77 -6.12
N GLY A 12 -18.47 -9.17 -6.89
CA GLY A 12 -19.01 -9.79 -8.10
C GLY A 12 -20.37 -9.22 -8.46
N ASN A 13 -21.04 -9.87 -9.43
CA ASN A 13 -22.35 -9.43 -9.89
C ASN A 13 -23.36 -9.47 -8.73
N ASN A 14 -24.16 -8.41 -8.62
CA ASN A 14 -25.19 -8.20 -7.59
C ASN A 14 -24.64 -8.04 -6.17
N GLU A 15 -23.32 -7.87 -5.99
CA GLU A 15 -22.75 -7.43 -4.71
C GLU A 15 -22.60 -5.91 -4.70
N PRO A 16 -22.61 -5.27 -3.52
CA PRO A 16 -22.27 -3.86 -3.39
C PRO A 16 -20.87 -3.58 -3.94
N CYS A 17 -20.65 -2.33 -4.40
CA CYS A 17 -19.34 -1.91 -4.86
C CYS A 17 -18.34 -1.98 -3.70
N PHE A 18 -17.21 -2.66 -3.90
CA PHE A 18 -16.12 -2.71 -2.94
C PHE A 18 -15.29 -1.42 -3.04
N THR A 19 -15.29 -0.64 -1.98
CA THR A 19 -14.65 0.68 -1.93
C THR A 19 -13.30 0.64 -1.22
N ILE A 20 -12.29 1.28 -1.82
CA ILE A 20 -10.91 1.28 -1.30
C ILE A 20 -10.45 2.71 -1.13
N ALA A 21 -10.09 3.10 0.10
CA ALA A 21 -9.37 4.35 0.36
C ALA A 21 -7.89 4.17 0.01
N GLU A 22 -7.34 5.06 -0.81
CA GLU A 22 -5.93 5.06 -1.18
C GLU A 22 -5.12 5.90 -0.18
N ALA A 23 -4.45 5.25 0.76
CA ALA A 23 -3.46 5.90 1.62
C ALA A 23 -2.11 6.05 0.91
N GLY A 24 -1.74 5.05 0.09
CA GLY A 24 -0.46 5.08 -0.64
C GLY A 24 0.72 5.24 0.30
N ALA A 25 1.54 6.26 0.05
CA ALA A 25 2.65 6.68 0.89
C ALA A 25 2.37 8.02 1.63
N ASN A 26 1.11 8.47 1.70
CA ASN A 26 0.72 9.76 2.32
C ASN A 26 0.86 9.79 3.85
N HIS A 27 1.40 8.75 4.43
CA HIS A 27 1.80 8.71 5.85
C HIS A 27 3.08 9.51 6.13
N ASP A 28 3.80 9.94 5.08
CA ASP A 28 5.04 10.73 5.18
C ASP A 28 6.10 10.09 6.12
N GLY A 29 6.18 8.75 6.13
CA GLY A 29 7.09 8.03 7.00
C GLY A 29 6.76 8.13 8.50
N ASN A 30 5.55 8.51 8.86
CA ASN A 30 5.12 8.69 10.23
C ASN A 30 3.99 7.70 10.58
N LEU A 31 4.21 6.90 11.63
CA LEU A 31 3.29 5.83 12.06
C LEU A 31 1.94 6.40 12.54
N GLU A 32 1.96 7.54 13.26
CA GLU A 32 0.70 8.17 13.71
C GLU A 32 -0.13 8.68 12.53
N ASN A 33 0.53 9.18 11.48
CA ASN A 33 -0.20 9.59 10.27
C ASN A 33 -0.83 8.38 9.58
N ALA A 34 -0.14 7.23 9.53
CA ALA A 34 -0.72 5.99 9.02
C ALA A 34 -1.98 5.59 9.82
N PHE A 35 -1.95 5.69 11.15
CA PHE A 35 -3.13 5.43 11.99
C PHE A 35 -4.27 6.41 11.73
N LYS A 36 -3.98 7.71 11.58
CA LYS A 36 -5.00 8.72 11.22
C LYS A 36 -5.64 8.45 9.86
N LEU A 37 -4.87 7.98 8.87
CA LEU A 37 -5.39 7.58 7.57
C LEU A 37 -6.34 6.38 7.69
N ILE A 38 -6.00 5.40 8.53
CA ILE A 38 -6.87 4.25 8.83
C ILE A 38 -8.17 4.71 9.49
N ASP A 39 -8.09 5.61 10.48
CA ASP A 39 -9.26 6.15 11.15
C ASP A 39 -10.15 6.95 10.20
N ALA A 40 -9.56 7.76 9.33
CA ALA A 40 -10.29 8.52 8.32
C ALA A 40 -11.03 7.58 7.33
N ALA A 41 -10.35 6.53 6.85
CA ALA A 41 -10.94 5.52 5.99
C ALA A 41 -12.10 4.79 6.70
N LYS A 42 -11.91 4.40 7.97
CA LYS A 42 -12.95 3.77 8.78
C LYS A 42 -14.17 4.69 8.97
N ASN A 43 -13.94 5.95 9.28
CA ASN A 43 -15.00 6.94 9.48
C ASN A 43 -15.77 7.27 8.19
N ALA A 44 -15.10 7.15 7.04
CA ALA A 44 -15.72 7.27 5.71
C ALA A 44 -16.52 6.03 5.30
N ASN A 45 -16.56 4.97 6.13
CA ASN A 45 -17.26 3.71 5.86
C ASN A 45 -16.84 3.01 4.56
N VAL A 46 -15.59 3.17 4.14
CA VAL A 46 -15.05 2.38 3.02
C VAL A 46 -14.75 0.94 3.47
N ASP A 47 -14.71 0.02 2.51
CA ASP A 47 -14.51 -1.40 2.80
C ASP A 47 -13.07 -1.72 3.17
N CYS A 48 -12.13 -0.97 2.60
CA CYS A 48 -10.69 -1.24 2.73
C CYS A 48 -9.85 0.04 2.67
N ILE A 49 -8.68 0.02 3.31
CA ILE A 49 -7.62 1.01 3.08
C ILE A 49 -6.42 0.32 2.42
N LYS A 50 -5.77 1.01 1.48
CA LYS A 50 -4.62 0.49 0.74
C LYS A 50 -3.39 1.38 0.89
N PHE A 51 -2.28 0.75 1.28
CA PHE A 51 -0.95 1.37 1.36
C PHE A 51 -0.06 0.96 0.18
N GLN A 52 1.17 1.44 0.19
CA GLN A 52 2.25 1.06 -0.71
C GLN A 52 3.45 0.64 0.12
N THR A 53 4.00 -0.54 -0.16
CA THR A 53 5.12 -1.11 0.59
C THR A 53 6.30 -1.32 -0.34
N TYR A 54 7.41 -0.63 -0.07
CA TYR A 54 8.62 -0.70 -0.87
C TYR A 54 9.85 -0.22 -0.08
N LYS A 55 11.03 -0.54 -0.60
CA LYS A 55 12.26 0.15 -0.30
C LYS A 55 12.74 0.90 -1.55
N ALA A 56 13.05 2.19 -1.44
CA ALA A 56 13.43 3.03 -2.57
C ALA A 56 14.60 2.44 -3.38
N SER A 57 15.54 1.79 -2.69
CA SER A 57 16.69 1.12 -3.33
C SER A 57 16.33 -0.10 -4.19
N LYS A 58 15.12 -0.65 -4.03
CA LYS A 58 14.61 -1.78 -4.81
C LYS A 58 13.58 -1.34 -5.85
N LEU A 59 13.05 -0.13 -5.71
CA LEU A 59 12.01 0.41 -6.57
C LEU A 59 12.58 1.17 -7.78
N VAL A 60 13.60 2.01 -7.56
CA VAL A 60 14.15 2.88 -8.61
C VAL A 60 15.66 3.00 -8.53
N THR A 61 16.29 3.34 -9.66
CA THR A 61 17.72 3.67 -9.70
C THR A 61 17.96 5.06 -9.09
N LYS A 62 19.15 5.29 -8.54
CA LYS A 62 19.52 6.57 -7.89
C LYS A 62 19.46 7.78 -8.84
N ILE A 63 19.55 7.55 -10.15
CA ILE A 63 19.57 8.61 -11.17
C ILE A 63 18.24 8.74 -11.91
N ALA A 64 17.19 7.98 -11.52
CA ALA A 64 15.90 8.03 -12.20
C ALA A 64 15.28 9.44 -12.09
N PRO A 65 15.02 10.12 -13.24
CA PRO A 65 14.42 11.45 -13.21
C PRO A 65 12.96 11.38 -12.75
N LYS A 66 12.50 12.41 -12.04
CA LYS A 66 11.07 12.53 -11.72
C LYS A 66 10.24 12.67 -12.99
N TYR A 67 9.11 11.97 -13.06
CA TYR A 67 8.12 12.12 -14.14
C TYR A 67 7.01 13.12 -13.77
N TRP A 68 6.99 13.60 -12.53
CA TRP A 68 6.08 14.64 -12.06
C TRP A 68 6.80 15.98 -11.87
N LYS A 69 6.03 17.08 -11.88
CA LYS A 69 6.57 18.44 -11.89
C LYS A 69 6.67 19.10 -10.52
N HIS A 70 6.14 18.47 -9.47
CA HIS A 70 6.14 19.03 -8.12
C HIS A 70 7.40 18.66 -7.35
N GLY A 71 7.74 19.46 -6.31
CA GLY A 71 8.94 19.29 -5.48
C GLY A 71 10.16 20.01 -6.06
N GLU A 72 11.32 19.84 -5.42
CA GLU A 72 12.56 20.50 -5.81
C GLU A 72 13.06 20.00 -7.18
N SER A 73 13.58 20.90 -8.00
CA SER A 73 13.97 20.62 -9.39
C SER A 73 15.13 19.59 -9.50
N ASN A 74 15.96 19.50 -8.47
CA ASN A 74 17.17 18.67 -8.49
C ASN A 74 16.99 17.29 -7.82
N GLU A 75 15.80 16.98 -7.27
CA GLU A 75 15.54 15.67 -6.67
C GLU A 75 15.31 14.62 -7.74
N THR A 76 15.84 13.41 -7.50
CA THR A 76 15.51 12.22 -8.26
C THR A 76 14.26 11.53 -7.73
N GLN A 77 13.73 10.54 -8.45
CA GLN A 77 12.69 9.66 -7.89
C GLN A 77 13.17 8.96 -6.62
N PHE A 78 14.43 8.53 -6.62
CA PHE A 78 15.03 7.87 -5.47
C PHE A 78 15.01 8.75 -4.22
N ASP A 79 15.37 10.02 -4.34
CA ASP A 79 15.40 10.96 -3.21
C ASP A 79 14.01 11.13 -2.59
N VAL A 80 12.98 11.24 -3.42
CA VAL A 80 11.59 11.37 -2.96
C VAL A 80 11.11 10.08 -2.30
N PHE A 81 11.29 8.92 -2.95
CA PHE A 81 10.85 7.64 -2.39
C PHE A 81 11.61 7.27 -1.12
N LYS A 82 12.89 7.64 -1.02
CA LYS A 82 13.70 7.39 0.18
C LYS A 82 13.19 8.14 1.42
N LYS A 83 12.60 9.32 1.25
CA LYS A 83 11.97 10.05 2.36
C LYS A 83 10.73 9.32 2.90
N LEU A 84 10.06 8.52 2.05
CA LEU A 84 8.80 7.87 2.35
C LEU A 84 8.96 6.38 2.75
N ASP A 85 10.12 5.77 2.51
CA ASP A 85 10.39 4.34 2.78
C ASP A 85 10.95 4.08 4.18
N SER A 86 10.57 4.89 5.16
CA SER A 86 11.13 4.87 6.51
C SER A 86 10.60 3.74 7.40
N PHE A 87 9.50 3.11 7.03
CA PHE A 87 8.92 2.03 7.83
C PHE A 87 9.74 0.74 7.75
N GLU A 88 9.97 0.15 8.91
CA GLU A 88 10.54 -1.18 9.05
C GLU A 88 9.43 -2.24 9.25
N ASN A 89 9.80 -3.51 9.32
CA ASN A 89 8.84 -4.61 9.41
C ASN A 89 7.90 -4.48 10.62
N ASP A 90 8.40 -4.02 11.76
CA ASP A 90 7.61 -3.84 12.98
C ASP A 90 6.61 -2.69 12.85
N ASP A 91 6.94 -1.64 12.10
CA ASP A 91 6.00 -0.54 11.82
C ASP A 91 4.85 -1.03 10.94
N TRP A 92 5.15 -1.79 9.89
CA TRP A 92 4.14 -2.41 9.04
C TRP A 92 3.23 -3.33 9.84
N LYS A 93 3.80 -4.14 10.73
CA LYS A 93 3.01 -4.98 11.63
C LYS A 93 2.05 -4.15 12.49
N GLN A 94 2.51 -3.05 13.09
CA GLN A 94 1.67 -2.16 13.88
C GLN A 94 0.53 -1.55 13.03
N ILE A 95 0.81 -1.13 11.79
CA ILE A 95 -0.20 -0.58 10.87
C ILE A 95 -1.30 -1.60 10.58
N PHE A 96 -0.93 -2.85 10.25
CA PHE A 96 -1.91 -3.90 9.95
C PHE A 96 -2.67 -4.35 11.19
N ASP A 97 -2.02 -4.47 12.35
CA ASP A 97 -2.67 -4.76 13.63
C ASP A 97 -3.65 -3.64 14.02
N TYR A 98 -3.28 -2.37 13.80
CA TYR A 98 -4.17 -1.23 14.04
C TYR A 98 -5.41 -1.27 13.15
N ALA A 99 -5.25 -1.49 11.85
CA ALA A 99 -6.38 -1.62 10.93
C ALA A 99 -7.33 -2.76 11.33
N LYS A 100 -6.76 -3.90 11.74
CA LYS A 100 -7.52 -5.04 12.26
C LYS A 100 -8.32 -4.67 13.50
N ASN A 101 -7.71 -3.98 14.46
CA ASN A 101 -8.37 -3.52 15.70
C ASN A 101 -9.48 -2.49 15.40
N ARG A 102 -9.33 -1.71 14.33
CA ARG A 102 -10.37 -0.77 13.85
C ARG A 102 -11.46 -1.45 13.03
N ASN A 103 -11.37 -2.77 12.79
CA ASN A 103 -12.30 -3.53 11.95
C ASN A 103 -12.45 -2.92 10.54
N ILE A 104 -11.34 -2.61 9.89
CA ILE A 104 -11.27 -2.24 8.48
C ILE A 104 -10.29 -3.16 7.75
N LEU A 105 -10.66 -3.61 6.55
CA LEU A 105 -9.72 -4.37 5.72
C LEU A 105 -8.54 -3.48 5.34
N CYS A 106 -7.35 -4.05 5.37
CA CYS A 106 -6.13 -3.36 4.97
C CYS A 106 -5.30 -4.29 4.08
N PHE A 107 -4.82 -3.77 2.97
CA PHE A 107 -3.81 -4.43 2.15
C PHE A 107 -2.87 -3.40 1.53
N SER A 108 -1.87 -3.86 0.80
CA SER A 108 -0.86 -2.99 0.23
C SER A 108 -0.50 -3.39 -1.20
N THR A 109 0.16 -2.47 -1.89
CA THR A 109 0.85 -2.73 -3.14
C THR A 109 2.32 -2.97 -2.81
N PRO A 110 2.86 -4.20 -2.90
CA PRO A 110 4.29 -4.42 -2.85
C PRO A 110 4.94 -4.04 -4.17
N PHE A 111 6.16 -3.51 -4.13
CA PHE A 111 6.94 -3.18 -5.32
C PHE A 111 8.27 -3.95 -5.41
N ASP A 112 8.53 -4.83 -4.45
CA ASP A 112 9.69 -5.71 -4.43
C ASP A 112 9.38 -7.03 -3.70
N SER A 113 10.21 -8.05 -3.92
CA SER A 113 9.99 -9.39 -3.39
C SER A 113 9.98 -9.44 -1.86
N ASP A 114 10.84 -8.66 -1.18
CA ASP A 114 10.86 -8.65 0.28
C ASP A 114 9.56 -8.04 0.84
N SER A 115 9.01 -7.03 0.14
CA SER A 115 7.71 -6.45 0.47
C SER A 115 6.58 -7.46 0.28
N VAL A 116 6.64 -8.31 -0.75
CA VAL A 116 5.69 -9.42 -0.93
C VAL A 116 5.76 -10.40 0.24
N GLU A 117 6.96 -10.84 0.61
CA GLU A 117 7.16 -11.79 1.71
C GLU A 117 6.69 -11.21 3.05
N LEU A 118 7.02 -9.95 3.33
CA LEU A 118 6.54 -9.26 4.52
C LEU A 118 5.02 -9.24 4.58
N LEU A 119 4.37 -8.75 3.53
CA LEU A 119 2.92 -8.63 3.48
C LEU A 119 2.23 -9.99 3.55
N TYR A 120 2.79 -11.02 2.93
CA TYR A 120 2.32 -12.39 3.05
C TYR A 120 2.39 -12.89 4.49
N SER A 121 3.52 -12.65 5.18
CA SER A 121 3.69 -13.03 6.59
C SER A 121 2.72 -12.33 7.54
N LEU A 122 2.29 -11.12 7.20
CA LEU A 122 1.28 -10.35 7.93
C LEU A 122 -0.17 -10.81 7.65
N GLY A 123 -0.35 -11.75 6.71
CA GLY A 123 -1.66 -12.34 6.40
C GLY A 123 -2.65 -11.36 5.76
N ILE A 124 -2.17 -10.47 4.89
CA ILE A 124 -3.06 -9.52 4.20
C ILE A 124 -4.08 -10.25 3.32
N PRO A 125 -5.31 -9.72 3.17
CA PRO A 125 -6.38 -10.41 2.46
C PRO A 125 -6.22 -10.42 0.94
N ALA A 126 -5.39 -9.53 0.38
CA ALA A 126 -5.13 -9.43 -1.06
C ALA A 126 -3.87 -8.61 -1.33
N PHE A 127 -3.24 -8.85 -2.47
CA PHE A 127 -2.17 -8.01 -3.01
C PHE A 127 -2.72 -7.10 -4.11
N LYS A 128 -2.25 -5.86 -4.16
CA LYS A 128 -2.47 -5.00 -5.32
C LYS A 128 -1.23 -5.03 -6.20
N ILE A 129 -1.39 -5.35 -7.46
CA ILE A 129 -0.32 -5.24 -8.46
C ILE A 129 -0.35 -3.82 -9.04
N ALA A 130 0.77 -3.12 -8.99
CA ALA A 130 0.88 -1.80 -9.62
C ALA A 130 0.81 -1.90 -11.15
N SER A 131 0.26 -0.89 -11.81
CA SER A 131 0.17 -0.88 -13.28
C SER A 131 1.54 -0.98 -13.95
N ALA A 132 2.58 -0.40 -13.34
CA ALA A 132 3.95 -0.48 -13.84
C ALA A 132 4.53 -1.90 -13.75
N ASP A 133 4.04 -2.73 -12.82
CA ASP A 133 4.59 -4.06 -12.52
C ASP A 133 3.81 -5.21 -13.13
N ILE A 134 2.70 -4.93 -13.84
CA ILE A 134 1.84 -5.99 -14.40
C ILE A 134 2.55 -6.86 -15.44
N THR A 135 3.66 -6.39 -15.98
CA THR A 135 4.52 -7.15 -16.91
C THR A 135 5.81 -7.65 -16.25
N HIS A 136 6.01 -7.36 -14.97
CA HIS A 136 7.18 -7.78 -14.21
C HIS A 136 6.93 -9.17 -13.62
N LEU A 137 6.97 -10.20 -14.48
CA LEU A 137 6.66 -11.58 -14.10
C LEU A 137 7.42 -12.12 -12.88
N PRO A 138 8.69 -11.73 -12.60
CA PRO A 138 9.38 -12.18 -11.38
C PRO A 138 8.73 -11.68 -10.06
N LEU A 139 7.96 -10.59 -10.11
CA LEU A 139 7.25 -10.06 -8.93
C LEU A 139 5.86 -10.70 -8.78
N ILE A 140 5.23 -11.07 -9.90
CA ILE A 140 3.89 -11.65 -9.95
C ILE A 140 3.90 -13.14 -9.68
#